data_ac0f3b39fd3902e500c95b780408d3e5
#
_entry.id   ac0f3b39fd3902e500c95b780408d3e5
#
_cell.length_a   1.000
_cell.length_b   1.000
_cell.length_c   1.000
_cell.angle_alpha   90.00
_cell.angle_beta   90.00
_cell.angle_gamma   90.00
#
_symmetry.space_group_name_H-M   'P 1'
#
loop_
_entity.id
_entity.type
_entity.pdbx_description
1 polymer ?
#
loop_
_entity_poly.entity_id
_entity_poly.type
_entity_poly.pdbx_seq_one_letter_code
_entity_poly.pdbx_strand_id
1 'polypeptide(L)'
;MVDLTRHERQGETPVNPYSLLEAVNNSSHTAHTAWLIFLGVMAYLTIAVAGVTHKDLLLETAVSLPILQVDIQLRQFFQFAPVVLVLMHVGLVSQLALLARETLEFDAAIRLIEATDKRTHPLRLELNNFFFVQAIAGPHRSRVMSAFLYGMSWTTLVALPVLLLLYVQVVFLPYHDAGITWIHRSALIADVVMLISIGVFLLRAEASFPQALMRSTRAHPVSFVVTTLVLLFVGLFSFLFATVPGEALDRFTQRTFGLENDDNPSGRARLVRGYAVPILASGPDGALLGIFKRNLEVMDTDLVLDSAQRPGEPSLNLRGRDLRFAKLDRSDLHQADFTGADLTGASLVGADLRGAWMQCADITRLVISADREGADCTRARRATFTRARLDGAHLSGIDLMGANFSEARLEGVTLGYALMPGANFSSACLDKADMSGGAEAQGANFLMASLQGADLTGAQLLGADFSHADLIGAVMSFAALDLAILKDAKLD
;
A
#
# COMPACT_ATOMS: atom_id res chain seq x y z
N MET A 1 64.06 36.70 -14.79
CA MET A 1 62.59 36.71 -14.74
C MET A 1 62.23 35.75 -13.61
N VAL A 2 62.14 36.29 -12.38
CA VAL A 2 61.91 35.53 -11.15
C VAL A 2 60.40 35.22 -11.05
N ASP A 3 60.09 33.98 -10.82
CA ASP A 3 58.78 33.40 -10.78
C ASP A 3 57.91 34.01 -9.66
N LEU A 4 57.03 34.95 -10.02
CA LEU A 4 56.09 35.67 -9.16
C LEU A 4 54.86 34.82 -8.75
N THR A 5 54.78 33.56 -9.20
CA THR A 5 53.64 32.67 -8.92
C THR A 5 53.79 31.86 -7.62
N ARG A 6 54.90 32.03 -6.89
CA ARG A 6 55.17 31.26 -5.63
C ARG A 6 54.84 32.05 -4.37
N HIS A 7 54.49 33.33 -4.43
CA HIS A 7 54.26 34.17 -3.24
C HIS A 7 52.78 34.36 -2.86
N GLU A 8 51.80 33.96 -3.69
CA GLU A 8 50.40 34.14 -3.33
C GLU A 8 49.81 33.01 -2.48
N ARG A 9 50.54 31.91 -2.21
CA ARG A 9 50.07 30.81 -1.35
C ARG A 9 50.58 30.87 0.10
N GLN A 10 51.25 31.96 0.51
CA GLN A 10 51.80 32.10 1.86
C GLN A 10 50.97 33.01 2.79
N GLY A 11 49.70 33.31 2.44
CA GLY A 11 48.83 34.14 3.27
C GLY A 11 47.77 33.40 4.10
N GLU A 12 47.66 32.06 3.97
CA GLU A 12 46.79 31.29 4.86
C GLU A 12 47.52 31.04 6.18
N THR A 13 47.04 31.66 7.26
CA THR A 13 47.44 31.28 8.63
C THR A 13 47.26 29.78 8.78
N PRO A 14 48.31 29.03 9.24
CA PRO A 14 48.22 27.59 9.39
C PRO A 14 47.03 27.28 10.33
N VAL A 15 46.01 26.62 9.82
CA VAL A 15 44.84 26.24 10.62
C VAL A 15 45.32 25.39 11.77
N ASN A 16 45.05 25.84 12.99
CA ASN A 16 45.49 25.14 14.19
C ASN A 16 44.75 23.78 14.34
N PRO A 17 45.44 22.63 14.31
CA PRO A 17 44.79 21.31 14.40
C PRO A 17 43.96 21.13 15.67
N TYR A 18 44.30 21.81 16.77
CA TYR A 18 43.51 21.78 18.01
C TYR A 18 42.17 22.48 17.90
N SER A 19 42.10 23.61 17.17
CA SER A 19 40.83 24.29 16.94
C SER A 19 39.90 23.49 16.00
N LEU A 20 40.47 22.78 15.03
CA LEU A 20 39.71 21.85 14.18
C LEU A 20 39.20 20.65 15.00
N LEU A 21 40.01 20.08 15.91
CA LEU A 21 39.57 19.00 16.77
C LEU A 21 38.39 19.43 17.66
N GLU A 22 38.46 20.61 18.26
CA GLU A 22 37.40 21.15 19.10
C GLU A 22 36.11 21.37 18.29
N ALA A 23 36.19 21.93 17.08
CA ALA A 23 35.06 22.13 16.18
C ALA A 23 34.41 20.79 15.82
N VAL A 24 35.21 19.78 15.40
CA VAL A 24 34.72 18.44 15.06
C VAL A 24 34.04 17.78 16.26
N ASN A 25 34.62 17.87 17.46
CA ASN A 25 34.04 17.25 18.64
C ASN A 25 32.71 17.91 19.06
N ASN A 26 32.60 19.24 18.97
CA ASN A 26 31.35 19.97 19.25
C ASN A 26 30.25 19.63 18.22
N SER A 27 30.57 19.69 16.94
CA SER A 27 29.63 19.34 15.85
C SER A 27 29.24 17.85 15.93
N SER A 28 30.19 16.98 16.32
CA SER A 28 29.94 15.55 16.52
C SER A 28 28.93 15.26 17.62
N HIS A 29 28.99 16.01 18.73
CA HIS A 29 28.02 15.83 19.83
C HIS A 29 26.60 16.16 19.36
N THR A 30 26.42 17.25 18.62
CA THR A 30 25.13 17.67 18.06
C THR A 30 24.60 16.64 17.04
N ALA A 31 25.44 16.19 16.12
CA ALA A 31 25.07 15.20 15.10
C ALA A 31 24.76 13.83 15.72
N HIS A 32 25.49 13.41 16.75
CA HIS A 32 25.24 12.18 17.49
C HIS A 32 23.86 12.21 18.17
N THR A 33 23.53 13.32 18.82
CA THR A 33 22.21 13.50 19.47
C THR A 33 21.09 13.46 18.42
N ALA A 34 21.25 14.18 17.29
CA ALA A 34 20.28 14.16 16.21
C ALA A 34 20.10 12.75 15.61
N TRP A 35 21.19 11.99 15.46
CA TRP A 35 21.14 10.60 15.00
C TRP A 35 20.40 9.68 15.97
N LEU A 36 20.63 9.81 17.30
CA LEU A 36 19.89 9.02 18.30
C LEU A 36 18.38 9.33 18.27
N ILE A 37 18.03 10.63 18.17
CA ILE A 37 16.62 11.04 18.05
C ILE A 37 16.00 10.42 16.79
N PHE A 38 16.70 10.49 15.67
CA PHE A 38 16.22 9.92 14.40
C PHE A 38 16.03 8.40 14.49
N LEU A 39 16.97 7.67 15.09
CA LEU A 39 16.81 6.24 15.36
C LEU A 39 15.60 5.95 16.25
N GLY A 40 15.41 6.74 17.28
CA GLY A 40 14.26 6.63 18.18
C GLY A 40 12.93 6.82 17.43
N VAL A 41 12.86 7.83 16.55
CA VAL A 41 11.67 8.08 15.71
C VAL A 41 11.45 6.95 14.72
N MET A 42 12.49 6.43 14.07
CA MET A 42 12.35 5.28 13.16
C MET A 42 11.84 4.04 13.90
N ALA A 43 12.41 3.73 15.06
CA ALA A 43 11.95 2.60 15.88
C ALA A 43 10.49 2.78 16.30
N TYR A 44 10.13 3.98 16.73
CA TYR A 44 8.76 4.32 17.11
C TYR A 44 7.78 4.17 15.94
N LEU A 45 8.09 4.74 14.77
CA LEU A 45 7.26 4.62 13.59
C LEU A 45 7.14 3.16 13.12
N THR A 46 8.23 2.40 13.22
CA THR A 46 8.21 0.97 12.88
C THR A 46 7.22 0.21 13.76
N ILE A 47 7.22 0.46 15.07
CA ILE A 47 6.29 -0.17 16.02
C ILE A 47 4.86 0.27 15.75
N ALA A 48 4.63 1.57 15.55
CA ALA A 48 3.31 2.12 15.27
C ALA A 48 2.71 1.53 13.98
N VAL A 49 3.50 1.45 12.89
CA VAL A 49 3.07 0.87 11.62
C VAL A 49 2.87 -0.64 11.73
N ALA A 50 3.76 -1.36 12.43
CA ALA A 50 3.64 -2.82 12.63
C ALA A 50 2.41 -3.21 13.45
N GLY A 51 1.92 -2.32 14.30
CA GLY A 51 0.71 -2.51 15.09
C GLY A 51 -0.59 -2.41 14.31
N VAL A 52 -0.56 -1.85 13.09
CA VAL A 52 -1.78 -1.68 12.27
C VAL A 52 -2.16 -2.99 11.62
N THR A 53 -3.38 -3.43 11.88
CA THR A 53 -3.96 -4.65 11.31
C THR A 53 -4.87 -4.35 10.12
N HIS A 54 -5.25 -5.37 9.34
CA HIS A 54 -6.24 -5.23 8.27
C HIS A 54 -7.63 -4.82 8.81
N LYS A 55 -7.96 -5.24 10.05
CA LYS A 55 -9.18 -4.78 10.72
C LYS A 55 -9.14 -3.27 10.97
N ASP A 56 -8.02 -2.74 11.44
CA ASP A 56 -7.84 -1.31 11.67
C ASP A 56 -7.93 -0.52 10.37
N LEU A 57 -7.37 -1.05 9.27
CA LEU A 57 -7.49 -0.45 7.94
C LEU A 57 -8.94 -0.44 7.43
N LEU A 58 -9.71 -1.47 7.72
CA LEU A 58 -11.12 -1.55 7.33
C LEU A 58 -11.98 -0.57 8.15
N LEU A 59 -11.82 -0.56 9.47
CA LEU A 59 -12.60 0.24 10.40
C LEU A 59 -12.11 1.69 10.53
N GLU A 60 -10.98 2.04 9.92
CA GLU A 60 -10.31 3.36 10.08
C GLU A 60 -10.03 3.71 11.54
N THR A 61 -9.70 2.71 12.36
CA THR A 61 -9.42 2.94 13.78
C THR A 61 -8.25 3.89 13.94
N ALA A 62 -8.36 4.80 14.91
CA ALA A 62 -7.29 5.75 15.19
C ALA A 62 -6.02 5.02 15.62
N VAL A 63 -4.87 5.48 15.13
CA VAL A 63 -3.55 4.99 15.56
C VAL A 63 -3.18 5.70 16.85
N SER A 64 -3.14 4.94 17.93
CA SER A 64 -2.70 5.44 19.22
C SER A 64 -1.19 5.62 19.24
N LEU A 65 -0.72 6.82 19.51
CA LEU A 65 0.69 7.16 19.68
C LEU A 65 1.06 7.13 21.17
N PRO A 66 1.57 5.99 21.69
CA PRO A 66 1.67 5.79 23.15
C PRO A 66 2.61 6.77 23.85
N ILE A 67 3.65 7.29 23.18
CA ILE A 67 4.56 8.28 23.78
C ILE A 67 3.91 9.65 23.84
N LEU A 68 3.13 10.04 22.84
CA LEU A 68 2.47 11.34 22.74
C LEU A 68 1.08 11.34 23.41
N GLN A 69 0.53 10.16 23.73
CA GLN A 69 -0.83 9.96 24.26
C GLN A 69 -1.90 10.66 23.42
N VAL A 70 -1.72 10.60 22.08
CA VAL A 70 -2.63 11.19 21.09
C VAL A 70 -3.09 10.11 20.14
N ASP A 71 -4.38 10.10 19.84
CA ASP A 71 -4.97 9.27 18.81
C ASP A 71 -5.06 10.08 17.51
N ILE A 72 -4.42 9.58 16.45
CA ILE A 72 -4.44 10.20 15.13
C ILE A 72 -5.28 9.31 14.21
N GLN A 73 -6.17 9.93 13.43
CA GLN A 73 -6.91 9.20 12.39
C GLN A 73 -5.93 8.42 11.49
N LEU A 74 -6.22 7.14 11.27
CA LEU A 74 -5.35 6.23 10.52
C LEU A 74 -4.92 6.81 9.17
N ARG A 75 -5.84 7.37 8.40
CA ARG A 75 -5.56 7.98 7.10
C ARG A 75 -4.56 9.13 7.20
N GLN A 76 -4.73 10.02 8.20
CA GLN A 76 -3.82 11.14 8.45
C GLN A 76 -2.44 10.65 8.89
N PHE A 77 -2.38 9.62 9.75
CA PHE A 77 -1.12 9.03 10.17
C PHE A 77 -0.30 8.55 8.96
N PHE A 78 -0.88 7.74 8.08
CA PHE A 78 -0.19 7.24 6.89
C PHE A 78 0.12 8.33 5.85
N GLN A 79 -0.63 9.42 5.84
CA GLN A 79 -0.34 10.57 4.98
C GLN A 79 0.87 11.36 5.46
N PHE A 80 0.99 11.63 6.76
CA PHE A 80 2.02 12.53 7.30
C PHE A 80 3.28 11.83 7.77
N ALA A 81 3.21 10.60 8.28
CA ALA A 81 4.37 9.88 8.82
C ALA A 81 5.55 9.79 7.85
N PRO A 82 5.40 9.41 6.56
CA PRO A 82 6.51 9.35 5.62
C PRO A 82 7.11 10.74 5.33
N VAL A 83 6.28 11.79 5.27
CA VAL A 83 6.75 13.16 5.03
C VAL A 83 7.60 13.66 6.20
N VAL A 84 7.13 13.45 7.43
CA VAL A 84 7.88 13.80 8.65
C VAL A 84 9.19 13.04 8.72
N LEU A 85 9.18 11.74 8.40
CA LEU A 85 10.39 10.93 8.39
C LEU A 85 11.44 11.47 7.40
N VAL A 86 11.03 11.83 6.18
CA VAL A 86 11.93 12.42 5.17
C VAL A 86 12.47 13.77 5.64
N LEU A 87 11.64 14.65 6.19
CA LEU A 87 12.08 15.95 6.70
C LEU A 87 13.10 15.81 7.83
N MET A 88 12.89 14.90 8.76
CA MET A 88 13.85 14.60 9.83
C MET A 88 15.14 13.99 9.28
N HIS A 89 15.05 13.12 8.27
CA HIS A 89 16.20 12.54 7.62
C HIS A 89 17.03 13.60 6.89
N VAL A 90 16.39 14.52 6.15
CA VAL A 90 17.04 15.67 5.52
C VAL A 90 17.79 16.50 6.59
N GLY A 91 17.17 16.79 7.72
CA GLY A 91 17.79 17.52 8.83
C GLY A 91 19.04 16.81 9.37
N LEU A 92 18.94 15.51 9.64
CA LEU A 92 20.06 14.69 10.12
C LEU A 92 21.21 14.67 9.10
N VAL A 93 20.90 14.34 7.83
CA VAL A 93 21.93 14.19 6.79
C VAL A 93 22.60 15.53 6.50
N SER A 94 21.88 16.66 6.58
CA SER A 94 22.47 18.00 6.47
C SER A 94 23.48 18.27 7.60
N GLN A 95 23.17 17.88 8.83
CA GLN A 95 24.09 18.00 9.95
C GLN A 95 25.32 17.11 9.80
N LEU A 96 25.12 15.86 9.36
CA LEU A 96 26.23 14.95 9.07
C LEU A 96 27.09 15.44 7.92
N ALA A 97 26.50 16.16 6.96
CA ALA A 97 27.20 16.80 5.86
C ALA A 97 28.20 17.86 6.34
N LEU A 98 27.75 18.73 7.22
CA LEU A 98 28.61 19.76 7.81
C LEU A 98 29.71 19.11 8.66
N LEU A 99 29.36 18.14 9.51
CA LEU A 99 30.32 17.38 10.31
C LEU A 99 31.37 16.66 9.46
N ALA A 100 30.94 16.05 8.32
CA ALA A 100 31.85 15.36 7.43
C ALA A 100 32.88 16.31 6.83
N ARG A 101 32.47 17.55 6.46
CA ARG A 101 33.37 18.58 5.92
C ARG A 101 34.43 18.95 6.95
N GLU A 102 34.03 19.30 8.18
CA GLU A 102 34.96 19.63 9.27
C GLU A 102 35.89 18.46 9.58
N THR A 103 35.37 17.24 9.61
CA THR A 103 36.17 16.02 9.88
C THR A 103 37.19 15.74 8.78
N LEU A 104 36.85 15.99 7.50
CA LEU A 104 37.78 15.86 6.38
C LEU A 104 38.85 16.92 6.39
N GLU A 105 38.54 18.16 6.78
CA GLU A 105 39.54 19.25 6.97
C GLU A 105 40.53 18.90 8.10
N PHE A 106 40.03 18.40 9.22
CA PHE A 106 40.86 17.88 10.31
C PHE A 106 41.76 16.73 9.84
N ASP A 107 41.19 15.72 9.14
CA ASP A 107 41.95 14.57 8.63
C ASP A 107 43.07 15.01 7.68
N ALA A 108 42.78 15.95 6.78
CA ALA A 108 43.77 16.51 5.85
C ALA A 108 44.90 17.23 6.59
N ALA A 109 44.58 18.04 7.61
CA ALA A 109 45.59 18.76 8.43
C ALA A 109 46.48 17.77 9.20
N ILE A 110 45.92 16.75 9.82
CA ILE A 110 46.67 15.73 10.59
C ILE A 110 47.55 14.87 9.69
N ARG A 111 47.07 14.47 8.50
CA ARG A 111 47.86 13.70 7.53
C ARG A 111 49.14 14.40 7.10
N LEU A 112 49.11 15.73 6.97
CA LEU A 112 50.30 16.51 6.65
C LEU A 112 51.37 16.40 7.75
N ILE A 113 50.96 16.33 9.02
CA ILE A 113 51.85 16.17 10.17
C ILE A 113 52.36 14.72 10.28
N GLU A 114 51.46 13.74 10.13
CA GLU A 114 51.78 12.29 10.16
C GLU A 114 52.72 11.87 9.02
N ALA A 115 52.68 12.53 7.86
CA ALA A 115 53.60 12.24 6.76
C ALA A 115 55.06 12.44 7.14
N THR A 116 55.35 13.26 8.17
CA THR A 116 56.68 13.53 8.70
C THR A 116 57.10 12.51 9.77
N ASP A 117 56.17 11.99 10.57
CA ASP A 117 56.48 11.21 11.79
C ASP A 117 56.11 9.72 11.77
N LYS A 118 55.51 9.20 10.72
CA LYS A 118 55.10 7.80 10.51
C LYS A 118 54.33 7.12 11.67
N ARG A 119 53.87 7.87 12.67
CA ARG A 119 53.05 7.41 13.80
C ARG A 119 51.69 8.07 13.80
N THR A 120 50.70 7.35 14.31
CA THR A 120 49.34 7.92 14.50
C THR A 120 49.42 9.10 15.45
N HIS A 121 48.97 10.28 15.00
CA HIS A 121 49.06 11.48 15.82
C HIS A 121 48.12 11.40 17.05
N PRO A 122 48.56 11.80 18.27
CA PRO A 122 47.73 11.70 19.48
C PRO A 122 46.35 12.35 19.36
N LEU A 123 46.21 13.45 18.63
CA LEU A 123 44.94 14.15 18.44
C LEU A 123 43.85 13.27 17.77
N ARG A 124 44.22 12.22 17.02
CA ARG A 124 43.23 11.26 16.54
C ARG A 124 42.60 10.42 17.64
N LEU A 125 43.28 10.25 18.78
CA LEU A 125 42.76 9.53 19.92
C LEU A 125 41.78 10.38 20.75
N GLU A 126 41.85 11.71 20.62
CA GLU A 126 40.97 12.68 21.28
C GLU A 126 39.69 12.98 20.50
N LEU A 127 39.53 12.39 19.29
CA LEU A 127 38.30 12.49 18.50
C LEU A 127 37.12 11.83 19.24
N ASN A 128 35.95 12.47 19.12
CA ASN A 128 34.70 11.94 19.64
C ASN A 128 34.46 10.49 19.16
N ASN A 129 33.90 9.64 20.02
CA ASN A 129 33.63 8.22 19.74
C ASN A 129 32.44 7.99 18.79
N PHE A 130 31.84 9.05 18.26
CA PHE A 130 30.77 8.91 17.27
C PHE A 130 31.28 8.16 16.04
N PHE A 131 30.60 7.05 15.68
CA PHE A 131 31.07 6.12 14.67
C PHE A 131 31.35 6.78 13.31
N PHE A 132 30.58 7.82 12.96
CA PHE A 132 30.70 8.55 11.69
C PHE A 132 32.06 9.30 11.61
N VAL A 133 32.40 10.06 12.64
CA VAL A 133 33.69 10.76 12.73
C VAL A 133 34.86 9.75 12.77
N GLN A 134 34.66 8.67 13.53
CA GLN A 134 35.63 7.60 13.65
C GLN A 134 35.83 6.83 12.33
N ALA A 135 34.80 6.74 11.47
CA ALA A 135 34.94 6.15 10.14
C ALA A 135 35.76 7.02 9.17
N ILE A 136 35.70 8.37 9.32
CA ILE A 136 36.37 9.32 8.42
C ILE A 136 37.82 9.60 8.89
N ALA A 137 38.02 10.00 10.12
CA ALA A 137 39.27 10.53 10.64
C ALA A 137 39.85 9.77 11.86
N GLY A 138 39.25 8.63 12.22
CA GLY A 138 39.74 7.83 13.34
C GLY A 138 41.14 7.25 13.14
N PRO A 139 41.79 6.72 14.22
CA PRO A 139 43.10 6.10 14.13
C PRO A 139 43.09 4.86 13.21
N HIS A 140 44.28 4.45 12.72
CA HIS A 140 44.43 3.26 11.89
C HIS A 140 43.85 2.01 12.58
N ARG A 141 42.89 1.39 11.96
CA ARG A 141 42.13 0.24 12.49
C ARG A 141 42.22 -0.97 11.59
N SER A 142 41.86 -2.13 12.17
CA SER A 142 41.71 -3.35 11.39
C SER A 142 40.64 -3.21 10.30
N ARG A 143 40.79 -3.96 9.21
CA ARG A 143 39.80 -3.98 8.10
C ARG A 143 38.40 -4.33 8.60
N VAL A 144 38.30 -5.20 9.61
CA VAL A 144 37.02 -5.64 10.21
C VAL A 144 36.32 -4.46 10.90
N MET A 145 37.06 -3.69 11.70
CA MET A 145 36.49 -2.52 12.41
C MET A 145 36.06 -1.44 11.44
N SER A 146 36.83 -1.19 10.39
CA SER A 146 36.44 -0.24 9.33
C SER A 146 35.18 -0.71 8.61
N ALA A 147 35.09 -1.98 8.25
CA ALA A 147 33.88 -2.55 7.63
C ALA A 147 32.64 -2.45 8.56
N PHE A 148 32.81 -2.66 9.86
CA PHE A 148 31.76 -2.52 10.85
C PHE A 148 31.23 -1.07 10.94
N LEU A 149 32.12 -0.08 11.04
CA LEU A 149 31.72 1.33 11.09
C LEU A 149 31.03 1.79 9.80
N TYR A 150 31.53 1.36 8.65
CA TYR A 150 30.87 1.59 7.35
C TYR A 150 29.49 0.92 7.28
N GLY A 151 29.41 -0.34 7.72
CA GLY A 151 28.16 -1.08 7.77
C GLY A 151 27.11 -0.40 8.66
N MET A 152 27.50 0.05 9.86
CA MET A 152 26.62 0.83 10.73
C MET A 152 26.13 2.11 10.08
N SER A 153 27.03 2.89 9.47
CA SER A 153 26.67 4.13 8.77
C SER A 153 25.68 3.86 7.65
N TRP A 154 25.99 2.88 6.79
CA TRP A 154 25.15 2.53 5.67
C TRP A 154 23.76 2.02 6.09
N THR A 155 23.73 1.14 7.10
CA THR A 155 22.47 0.58 7.60
C THR A 155 21.58 1.65 8.21
N THR A 156 22.13 2.52 9.08
CA THR A 156 21.32 3.49 9.83
C THR A 156 20.94 4.73 9.02
N LEU A 157 21.77 5.11 8.04
CA LEU A 157 21.56 6.33 7.26
C LEU A 157 21.00 6.08 5.85
N VAL A 158 21.06 4.85 5.34
CA VAL A 158 20.57 4.54 3.99
C VAL A 158 19.51 3.45 4.03
N ALA A 159 19.85 2.27 4.56
CA ALA A 159 18.96 1.12 4.44
C ALA A 159 17.70 1.26 5.28
N LEU A 160 17.84 1.59 6.58
CA LEU A 160 16.68 1.66 7.48
C LEU A 160 15.65 2.73 7.09
N PRO A 161 16.01 3.99 6.78
CA PRO A 161 15.02 5.00 6.39
C PRO A 161 14.27 4.60 5.11
N VAL A 162 15.01 4.15 4.08
CA VAL A 162 14.42 3.74 2.80
C VAL A 162 13.50 2.53 2.95
N LEU A 163 13.93 1.52 3.71
CA LEU A 163 13.11 0.34 3.99
C LEU A 163 11.89 0.66 4.85
N LEU A 164 12.00 1.60 5.79
CA LEU A 164 10.87 2.03 6.60
C LEU A 164 9.83 2.77 5.75
N LEU A 165 10.26 3.65 4.83
CA LEU A 165 9.34 4.31 3.89
C LEU A 165 8.61 3.30 3.01
N LEU A 166 9.33 2.28 2.50
CA LEU A 166 8.71 1.20 1.74
C LEU A 166 7.74 0.38 2.62
N TYR A 167 8.12 0.11 3.87
CA TYR A 167 7.28 -0.64 4.81
C TYR A 167 5.97 0.08 5.11
N VAL A 168 6.02 1.40 5.34
CA VAL A 168 4.81 2.24 5.51
C VAL A 168 3.89 2.13 4.30
N GLN A 169 4.44 2.19 3.08
CA GLN A 169 3.67 2.02 1.84
C GLN A 169 2.99 0.66 1.78
N VAL A 170 3.75 -0.42 2.04
CA VAL A 170 3.25 -1.79 1.90
C VAL A 170 2.17 -2.12 2.93
N VAL A 171 2.31 -1.66 4.18
CA VAL A 171 1.30 -1.87 5.23
C VAL A 171 -0.01 -1.13 4.92
N PHE A 172 0.08 0.06 4.31
CA PHE A 172 -1.10 0.83 3.93
C PHE A 172 -1.76 0.37 2.62
N LEU A 173 -1.05 -0.38 1.80
CA LEU A 173 -1.51 -0.76 0.46
C LEU A 173 -2.91 -1.40 0.41
N PRO A 174 -3.30 -2.30 1.37
CA PRO A 174 -4.64 -2.89 1.39
C PRO A 174 -5.78 -1.90 1.58
N TYR A 175 -5.51 -0.67 1.98
CA TYR A 175 -6.51 0.40 2.09
C TYR A 175 -7.01 0.90 0.72
N HIS A 176 -6.20 0.72 -0.34
CA HIS A 176 -6.48 1.09 -1.74
C HIS A 176 -6.67 2.60 -1.98
N ASP A 177 -6.01 3.47 -1.22
CA ASP A 177 -5.97 4.91 -1.53
C ASP A 177 -4.78 5.25 -2.43
N ALA A 178 -5.07 5.48 -3.72
CA ALA A 178 -4.04 5.84 -4.70
C ALA A 178 -3.36 7.17 -4.37
N GLY A 179 -4.09 8.16 -3.81
CA GLY A 179 -3.53 9.48 -3.46
C GLY A 179 -2.46 9.37 -2.38
N ILE A 180 -2.75 8.67 -1.28
CA ILE A 180 -1.80 8.46 -0.19
C ILE A 180 -0.64 7.57 -0.66
N THR A 181 -0.89 6.55 -1.48
CA THR A 181 0.17 5.71 -2.06
C THR A 181 1.14 6.54 -2.90
N TRP A 182 0.65 7.55 -3.65
CA TRP A 182 1.52 8.48 -4.37
C TRP A 182 2.34 9.39 -3.44
N ILE A 183 1.82 9.77 -2.27
CA ILE A 183 2.59 10.49 -1.24
C ILE A 183 3.74 9.61 -0.74
N HIS A 184 3.49 8.32 -0.46
CA HIS A 184 4.54 7.37 -0.05
C HIS A 184 5.63 7.22 -1.12
N ARG A 185 5.27 7.05 -2.39
CA ARG A 185 6.21 6.99 -3.52
C ARG A 185 7.02 8.28 -3.64
N SER A 186 6.36 9.43 -3.52
CA SER A 186 7.03 10.74 -3.60
C SER A 186 8.01 10.95 -2.46
N ALA A 187 7.65 10.56 -1.24
CA ALA A 187 8.52 10.59 -0.07
C ALA A 187 9.75 9.68 -0.27
N LEU A 188 9.53 8.47 -0.77
CA LEU A 188 10.62 7.52 -1.07
C LEU A 188 11.58 8.08 -2.13
N ILE A 189 11.05 8.65 -3.23
CA ILE A 189 11.88 9.28 -4.27
C ILE A 189 12.66 10.46 -3.70
N ALA A 190 12.01 11.32 -2.93
CA ALA A 190 12.66 12.50 -2.33
C ALA A 190 13.83 12.09 -1.43
N ASP A 191 13.63 11.05 -0.61
CA ASP A 191 14.68 10.51 0.27
C ASP A 191 15.86 9.93 -0.52
N VAL A 192 15.58 9.13 -1.55
CA VAL A 192 16.60 8.54 -2.42
C VAL A 192 17.37 9.62 -3.19
N VAL A 193 16.68 10.62 -3.74
CA VAL A 193 17.31 11.75 -4.45
C VAL A 193 18.19 12.56 -3.49
N MET A 194 17.72 12.82 -2.27
CA MET A 194 18.51 13.47 -1.23
C MET A 194 19.78 12.68 -0.92
N LEU A 195 19.67 11.37 -0.65
CA LEU A 195 20.82 10.52 -0.35
C LEU A 195 21.85 10.50 -1.48
N ILE A 196 21.40 10.39 -2.74
CA ILE A 196 22.28 10.44 -3.91
C ILE A 196 22.95 11.82 -4.01
N SER A 197 22.18 12.89 -3.87
CA SER A 197 22.68 14.26 -3.98
C SER A 197 23.74 14.54 -2.91
N ILE A 198 23.46 14.24 -1.65
CA ILE A 198 24.38 14.51 -0.55
C ILE A 198 25.58 13.56 -0.63
N GLY A 199 25.39 12.28 -0.93
CA GLY A 199 26.49 11.32 -1.10
C GLY A 199 27.48 11.72 -2.20
N VAL A 200 27.00 12.40 -3.24
CA VAL A 200 27.84 12.92 -4.33
C VAL A 200 28.46 14.26 -3.98
N PHE A 201 27.71 15.19 -3.39
CA PHE A 201 28.19 16.55 -3.06
C PHE A 201 29.12 16.61 -1.86
N LEU A 202 28.87 15.76 -0.84
CA LEU A 202 29.68 15.70 0.38
C LEU A 202 31.14 15.32 0.12
N LEU A 203 31.37 14.47 -0.87
CA LEU A 203 32.69 13.96 -1.13
C LEU A 203 33.60 14.96 -1.84
N ARG A 204 33.08 16.07 -2.45
CA ARG A 204 33.91 17.10 -3.09
C ARG A 204 33.15 18.39 -3.45
N ALA A 205 33.51 19.47 -2.79
CA ALA A 205 32.93 20.83 -2.97
C ALA A 205 33.16 21.48 -4.36
N GLU A 206 33.93 20.88 -5.27
CA GLU A 206 34.39 21.54 -6.50
C GLU A 206 34.17 20.76 -7.82
N ALA A 207 33.48 19.61 -7.80
CA ALA A 207 33.29 18.81 -9.00
C ALA A 207 31.82 18.87 -9.48
N SER A 208 31.60 18.87 -10.80
CA SER A 208 30.28 18.66 -11.37
C SER A 208 29.74 17.30 -10.96
N PHE A 209 28.41 17.20 -10.78
CA PHE A 209 27.72 15.96 -10.35
C PHE A 209 28.21 14.69 -11.09
N PRO A 210 28.34 14.64 -12.45
CA PRO A 210 28.81 13.46 -13.16
C PRO A 210 30.24 13.06 -12.81
N GLN A 211 31.14 14.03 -12.59
CA GLN A 211 32.55 13.78 -12.24
C GLN A 211 32.68 13.25 -10.82
N ALA A 212 31.90 13.78 -9.86
CA ALA A 212 31.88 13.32 -8.48
C ALA A 212 31.34 11.89 -8.38
N LEU A 213 30.25 11.57 -9.12
CA LEU A 213 29.67 10.23 -9.21
C LEU A 213 30.69 9.22 -9.79
N MET A 214 31.34 9.57 -10.89
CA MET A 214 32.33 8.70 -11.55
C MET A 214 33.57 8.43 -10.66
N ARG A 215 34.00 9.40 -9.87
CA ARG A 215 35.11 9.23 -8.93
C ARG A 215 34.71 8.40 -7.70
N SER A 216 33.52 8.62 -7.16
CA SER A 216 32.97 7.81 -6.04
C SER A 216 32.86 6.35 -6.42
N THR A 217 32.34 6.06 -7.63
CA THR A 217 32.24 4.71 -8.19
C THR A 217 33.61 4.02 -8.29
N ARG A 218 34.63 4.75 -8.73
CA ARG A 218 35.99 4.21 -8.83
C ARG A 218 36.67 3.99 -7.48
N ALA A 219 36.39 4.85 -6.48
CA ALA A 219 36.98 4.74 -5.15
C ALA A 219 36.41 3.58 -4.32
N HIS A 220 35.09 3.34 -4.41
CA HIS A 220 34.39 2.32 -3.64
C HIS A 220 33.36 1.56 -4.51
N PRO A 221 33.82 0.75 -5.51
CA PRO A 221 32.94 0.15 -6.50
C PRO A 221 31.90 -0.81 -5.88
N VAL A 222 32.30 -1.60 -4.90
CA VAL A 222 31.37 -2.57 -4.25
C VAL A 222 30.25 -1.85 -3.51
N SER A 223 30.58 -0.85 -2.70
CA SER A 223 29.56 -0.07 -1.94
C SER A 223 28.62 0.65 -2.90
N PHE A 224 29.14 1.24 -3.98
CA PHE A 224 28.34 1.90 -4.99
C PHE A 224 27.37 0.93 -5.67
N VAL A 225 27.85 -0.23 -6.11
CA VAL A 225 27.02 -1.25 -6.77
C VAL A 225 25.94 -1.76 -5.81
N VAL A 226 26.29 -2.10 -4.57
CA VAL A 226 25.31 -2.59 -3.57
C VAL A 226 24.25 -1.52 -3.28
N THR A 227 24.66 -0.27 -3.04
CA THR A 227 23.70 0.82 -2.78
C THR A 227 22.77 1.05 -3.98
N THR A 228 23.34 1.09 -5.20
CA THR A 228 22.55 1.26 -6.42
C THR A 228 21.55 0.13 -6.61
N LEU A 229 21.97 -1.12 -6.40
CA LEU A 229 21.07 -2.28 -6.51
C LEU A 229 19.95 -2.25 -5.47
N VAL A 230 20.25 -1.88 -4.23
CA VAL A 230 19.24 -1.76 -3.17
C VAL A 230 18.24 -0.64 -3.50
N LEU A 231 18.71 0.53 -3.88
CA LEU A 231 17.83 1.66 -4.22
C LEU A 231 17.00 1.37 -5.48
N LEU A 232 17.61 0.73 -6.49
CA LEU A 232 16.88 0.30 -7.68
C LEU A 232 15.81 -0.75 -7.34
N PHE A 233 16.15 -1.75 -6.52
CA PHE A 233 15.21 -2.77 -6.08
C PHE A 233 14.03 -2.14 -5.33
N VAL A 234 14.31 -1.27 -4.35
CA VAL A 234 13.25 -0.59 -3.57
C VAL A 234 12.38 0.29 -4.46
N GLY A 235 12.98 1.04 -5.38
CA GLY A 235 12.26 1.85 -6.36
C GLY A 235 11.36 1.00 -7.26
N LEU A 236 11.93 -0.03 -7.90
CA LEU A 236 11.15 -0.95 -8.75
C LEU A 236 10.05 -1.65 -7.98
N PHE A 237 10.32 -2.09 -6.76
CA PHE A 237 9.31 -2.73 -5.91
C PHE A 237 8.17 -1.77 -5.59
N SER A 238 8.47 -0.53 -5.18
CA SER A 238 7.48 0.50 -4.87
C SER A 238 6.58 0.85 -6.07
N PHE A 239 7.16 0.94 -7.27
CA PHE A 239 6.44 1.39 -8.46
C PHE A 239 5.77 0.28 -9.27
N LEU A 240 6.34 -0.93 -9.29
CA LEU A 240 5.83 -2.02 -10.14
C LEU A 240 5.04 -3.06 -9.36
N PHE A 241 5.36 -3.25 -8.09
CA PHE A 241 4.75 -4.33 -7.30
C PHE A 241 3.85 -3.82 -6.16
N ALA A 242 4.29 -2.81 -5.40
CA ALA A 242 3.48 -2.21 -4.35
C ALA A 242 2.48 -1.19 -4.95
N THR A 243 1.58 -1.68 -5.80
CA THR A 243 0.58 -0.92 -6.57
C THR A 243 -0.82 -1.19 -6.08
N VAL A 244 -1.68 -0.18 -6.12
CA VAL A 244 -3.13 -0.36 -5.86
C VAL A 244 -3.75 -1.12 -7.04
N PRO A 245 -4.57 -2.16 -6.81
CA PRO A 245 -5.20 -2.91 -7.88
C PRO A 245 -5.96 -2.00 -8.85
N GLY A 246 -5.67 -2.13 -10.17
CA GLY A 246 -6.34 -1.37 -11.23
C GLY A 246 -5.84 0.06 -11.44
N GLU A 247 -4.83 0.55 -10.70
CA GLU A 247 -4.18 1.81 -11.04
C GLU A 247 -3.36 1.71 -12.35
N ALA A 248 -2.95 2.85 -12.92
CA ALA A 248 -2.24 2.88 -14.20
C ALA A 248 -0.94 2.05 -14.18
N LEU A 249 -0.19 2.11 -13.08
CA LEU A 249 1.05 1.33 -12.90
C LEU A 249 0.78 -0.16 -12.76
N ASP A 250 -0.28 -0.54 -12.05
CA ASP A 250 -0.72 -1.94 -11.93
C ASP A 250 -1.08 -2.51 -13.30
N ARG A 251 -1.90 -1.80 -14.08
CA ARG A 251 -2.24 -2.19 -15.46
C ARG A 251 -1.01 -2.28 -16.37
N PHE A 252 -0.06 -1.35 -16.25
CA PHE A 252 1.20 -1.40 -16.98
C PHE A 252 2.01 -2.66 -16.62
N THR A 253 2.13 -2.97 -15.33
CA THR A 253 2.85 -4.16 -14.83
C THR A 253 2.19 -5.44 -15.32
N GLN A 254 0.85 -5.53 -15.22
CA GLN A 254 0.09 -6.69 -15.70
C GLN A 254 0.30 -6.92 -17.20
N ARG A 255 0.22 -5.88 -18.02
CA ARG A 255 0.47 -5.98 -19.47
C ARG A 255 1.91 -6.36 -19.79
N THR A 256 2.88 -5.74 -19.12
CA THR A 256 4.31 -5.95 -19.41
C THR A 256 4.76 -7.35 -19.05
N PHE A 257 4.26 -7.90 -17.94
CA PHE A 257 4.61 -9.25 -17.47
C PHE A 257 3.62 -10.33 -17.92
N GLY A 258 2.61 -9.99 -18.74
CA GLY A 258 1.63 -10.94 -19.25
C GLY A 258 0.76 -11.57 -18.17
N LEU A 259 0.45 -10.80 -17.12
CA LEU A 259 -0.36 -11.23 -15.97
C LEU A 259 -1.85 -10.93 -16.17
N GLU A 260 -2.21 -10.41 -17.34
CA GLU A 260 -3.60 -10.13 -17.70
C GLU A 260 -4.34 -11.46 -17.82
N ASN A 261 -5.10 -11.81 -16.79
CA ASN A 261 -5.97 -12.97 -16.77
C ASN A 261 -7.31 -12.61 -17.40
N ASP A 262 -7.47 -12.91 -18.69
CA ASP A 262 -8.77 -13.26 -19.22
C ASP A 262 -9.15 -14.66 -18.67
N ASP A 263 -10.26 -14.74 -17.97
CA ASP A 263 -11.07 -15.94 -17.72
C ASP A 263 -10.61 -17.05 -16.76
N ASN A 264 -9.63 -16.87 -15.87
CA ASN A 264 -9.38 -17.92 -14.88
C ASN A 264 -9.14 -17.40 -13.46
N PRO A 265 -10.10 -17.50 -12.53
CA PRO A 265 -9.99 -17.08 -11.14
C PRO A 265 -9.05 -17.98 -10.31
N SER A 266 -8.52 -19.06 -10.86
CA SER A 266 -7.71 -20.03 -10.14
C SER A 266 -6.22 -19.69 -10.10
N GLY A 267 -5.81 -18.44 -9.82
CA GLY A 267 -4.51 -18.04 -9.27
C GLY A 267 -3.23 -18.77 -9.71
N ARG A 268 -3.20 -19.42 -10.87
CA ARG A 268 -1.98 -20.05 -11.38
C ARG A 268 -1.18 -18.99 -12.15
N ALA A 269 -0.06 -18.60 -11.59
CA ALA A 269 0.94 -17.78 -12.28
C ALA A 269 1.12 -18.26 -13.72
N ARG A 270 0.75 -17.45 -14.72
CA ARG A 270 1.13 -17.74 -16.10
C ARG A 270 2.65 -17.66 -16.21
N LEU A 271 3.23 -18.66 -16.82
CA LEU A 271 4.63 -18.69 -17.17
C LEU A 271 4.95 -17.54 -18.14
N VAL A 272 5.65 -16.51 -17.70
CA VAL A 272 6.20 -15.50 -18.61
C VAL A 272 7.30 -16.15 -19.42
N ARG A 273 7.07 -16.37 -20.72
CA ARG A 273 8.01 -17.04 -21.64
C ARG A 273 8.55 -18.40 -21.14
N GLY A 274 7.72 -19.19 -20.44
CA GLY A 274 8.11 -20.52 -19.97
C GLY A 274 8.86 -20.53 -18.62
N TYR A 275 9.11 -19.38 -18.00
CA TYR A 275 9.72 -19.30 -16.68
C TYR A 275 8.66 -18.94 -15.63
N ALA A 276 8.58 -19.76 -14.58
CA ALA A 276 7.78 -19.41 -13.41
C ALA A 276 8.46 -18.21 -12.71
N VAL A 277 7.77 -17.07 -12.63
CA VAL A 277 8.13 -15.96 -11.77
C VAL A 277 7.11 -15.94 -10.61
N PRO A 278 7.07 -16.98 -9.76
CA PRO A 278 6.03 -17.16 -8.75
C PRO A 278 6.14 -16.16 -7.59
N ILE A 279 7.27 -15.45 -7.50
CA ILE A 279 7.59 -14.61 -6.34
C ILE A 279 7.09 -13.18 -6.50
N LEU A 280 6.95 -12.68 -7.74
CA LEU A 280 6.72 -11.26 -8.00
C LEU A 280 5.31 -10.91 -8.46
N ALA A 281 4.56 -11.89 -8.95
CA ALA A 281 3.27 -11.66 -9.57
C ALA A 281 2.26 -12.71 -9.14
N SER A 282 1.77 -12.56 -7.96
CA SER A 282 0.52 -13.19 -7.59
C SER A 282 -0.62 -12.37 -8.21
N GLY A 283 -1.65 -13.07 -8.72
CA GLY A 283 -2.87 -12.47 -9.24
C GLY A 283 -3.54 -11.51 -8.25
N PRO A 284 -4.73 -10.99 -8.51
CA PRO A 284 -5.40 -9.98 -7.67
C PRO A 284 -5.44 -10.35 -6.18
N ASP A 285 -5.43 -11.63 -5.87
CA ASP A 285 -5.46 -12.15 -4.49
C ASP A 285 -4.08 -12.38 -3.86
N GLY A 286 -2.98 -12.04 -4.56
CA GLY A 286 -1.69 -12.50 -4.15
C GLY A 286 -0.94 -11.62 -3.17
N ALA A 287 -0.20 -12.25 -2.27
CA ALA A 287 0.74 -11.58 -1.40
C ALA A 287 2.01 -11.17 -2.17
N LEU A 288 2.45 -9.93 -2.00
CA LEU A 288 3.74 -9.45 -2.51
C LEU A 288 4.86 -10.23 -1.83
N LEU A 289 5.75 -10.86 -2.62
CA LEU A 289 6.82 -11.71 -2.11
C LEU A 289 6.34 -12.85 -1.18
N GLY A 290 5.05 -13.23 -1.26
CA GLY A 290 4.44 -14.22 -0.36
C GLY A 290 4.24 -13.75 1.10
N ILE A 291 4.59 -12.50 1.42
CA ILE A 291 4.58 -11.98 2.80
C ILE A 291 3.59 -10.83 2.96
N PHE A 292 3.57 -9.87 2.03
CA PHE A 292 2.76 -8.66 2.16
C PHE A 292 1.48 -8.76 1.35
N LYS A 293 0.35 -8.52 1.99
CA LYS A 293 -0.97 -8.55 1.36
C LYS A 293 -1.25 -7.24 0.62
N ARG A 294 -1.71 -7.33 -0.62
CA ARG A 294 -2.14 -6.16 -1.40
C ARG A 294 -3.57 -5.74 -1.09
N ASN A 295 -4.40 -6.70 -0.71
CA ASN A 295 -5.83 -6.55 -0.50
C ASN A 295 -6.19 -6.75 0.97
N LEU A 296 -7.31 -6.19 1.39
CA LEU A 296 -7.84 -6.39 2.73
C LEU A 296 -8.18 -7.88 2.96
N GLU A 297 -7.75 -8.41 4.09
CA GLU A 297 -8.11 -9.75 4.55
C GLU A 297 -8.59 -9.66 6.00
N VAL A 298 -9.90 -9.67 6.20
CA VAL A 298 -10.56 -9.68 7.51
C VAL A 298 -11.59 -10.79 7.48
N MET A 299 -11.22 -11.94 8.02
CA MET A 299 -12.06 -13.15 7.98
C MET A 299 -12.41 -13.58 9.39
N ASP A 300 -13.53 -14.30 9.53
CA ASP A 300 -13.98 -14.88 10.81
C ASP A 300 -14.04 -13.84 11.95
N THR A 301 -14.42 -12.60 11.62
CA THR A 301 -14.34 -11.47 12.56
C THR A 301 -15.72 -10.83 12.75
N ASP A 302 -16.07 -10.59 13.99
CA ASP A 302 -17.17 -9.72 14.35
C ASP A 302 -16.71 -8.26 14.18
N LEU A 303 -17.32 -7.57 13.21
CA LEU A 303 -17.00 -6.18 12.85
C LEU A 303 -18.04 -5.21 13.39
N VAL A 304 -19.18 -5.70 13.84
CA VAL A 304 -20.30 -4.92 14.29
C VAL A 304 -20.41 -4.95 15.81
N LEU A 305 -20.39 -3.79 16.43
CA LEU A 305 -20.63 -3.64 17.87
C LEU A 305 -22.13 -3.49 18.12
N ASP A 306 -22.84 -4.59 18.37
CA ASP A 306 -24.29 -4.61 18.63
C ASP A 306 -24.74 -3.63 19.73
N SER A 307 -23.87 -3.36 20.70
CA SER A 307 -24.18 -2.50 21.86
C SER A 307 -24.30 -1.01 21.54
N ALA A 308 -23.78 -0.57 20.39
CA ALA A 308 -23.76 0.85 19.98
C ALA A 308 -24.80 1.20 18.91
N GLN A 309 -25.54 0.20 18.39
CA GLN A 309 -26.40 0.37 17.24
C GLN A 309 -27.75 0.98 17.61
N ARG A 310 -28.12 2.06 16.92
CA ARG A 310 -29.48 2.63 16.97
C ARG A 310 -30.33 2.01 15.87
N PRO A 311 -31.63 1.74 16.11
CA PRO A 311 -32.51 1.24 15.07
C PRO A 311 -32.50 2.15 13.84
N GLY A 312 -32.17 1.59 12.66
CA GLY A 312 -32.13 2.33 11.38
C GLY A 312 -30.82 3.06 11.05
N GLU A 313 -29.82 3.03 11.93
CA GLU A 313 -28.48 3.52 11.62
C GLU A 313 -27.59 2.35 11.11
N PRO A 314 -26.68 2.61 10.15
CA PRO A 314 -25.75 1.58 9.70
C PRO A 314 -24.80 1.16 10.82
N SER A 315 -24.53 -0.13 10.92
CA SER A 315 -23.59 -0.69 11.90
C SER A 315 -22.15 -0.30 11.63
N LEU A 316 -21.80 -0.21 10.35
CA LEU A 316 -20.47 0.10 9.85
C LEU A 316 -20.58 0.94 8.57
N ASN A 317 -19.86 2.03 8.50
CA ASN A 317 -19.84 2.91 7.33
C ASN A 317 -18.66 2.54 6.40
N LEU A 318 -18.96 1.90 5.26
CA LEU A 318 -18.01 1.55 4.22
C LEU A 318 -18.35 2.21 2.87
N ARG A 319 -19.09 3.35 2.91
CA ARG A 319 -19.52 4.06 1.71
C ARG A 319 -18.34 4.49 0.86
N GLY A 320 -18.46 4.26 -0.44
CA GLY A 320 -17.46 4.68 -1.43
C GLY A 320 -16.07 4.06 -1.26
N ARG A 321 -15.91 3.05 -0.39
CA ARG A 321 -14.63 2.38 -0.15
C ARG A 321 -14.23 1.51 -1.35
N ASP A 322 -12.95 1.54 -1.65
CA ASP A 322 -12.34 0.59 -2.58
C ASP A 322 -11.99 -0.71 -1.84
N LEU A 323 -12.86 -1.70 -1.97
CA LEU A 323 -12.74 -3.02 -1.36
C LEU A 323 -12.52 -4.11 -2.43
N ARG A 324 -11.94 -3.73 -3.57
CA ARG A 324 -11.65 -4.68 -4.65
C ARG A 324 -10.76 -5.80 -4.15
N PHE A 325 -11.17 -7.04 -4.46
CA PHE A 325 -10.47 -8.26 -4.05
C PHE A 325 -10.32 -8.44 -2.53
N ALA A 326 -11.06 -7.69 -1.72
CA ALA A 326 -11.07 -7.89 -0.27
C ALA A 326 -11.58 -9.30 0.08
N LYS A 327 -11.02 -9.91 1.14
CA LYS A 327 -11.50 -11.17 1.71
C LYS A 327 -12.16 -10.89 3.04
N LEU A 328 -13.48 -11.00 3.06
CA LEU A 328 -14.36 -10.71 4.20
C LEU A 328 -15.17 -11.95 4.58
N ASP A 329 -14.61 -13.14 4.32
CA ASP A 329 -15.29 -14.40 4.50
C ASP A 329 -15.69 -14.63 5.96
N ARG A 330 -16.92 -15.10 6.18
CA ARG A 330 -17.49 -15.42 7.50
C ARG A 330 -17.42 -14.28 8.52
N SER A 331 -17.29 -13.04 8.05
CA SER A 331 -17.32 -11.86 8.90
C SER A 331 -18.75 -11.37 9.12
N ASP A 332 -18.99 -10.82 10.31
CA ASP A 332 -20.26 -10.15 10.60
C ASP A 332 -20.22 -8.70 10.11
N LEU A 333 -21.08 -8.43 9.13
CA LEU A 333 -21.24 -7.16 8.43
C LEU A 333 -22.72 -6.77 8.33
N HIS A 334 -23.54 -7.31 9.25
CA HIS A 334 -24.98 -7.04 9.22
C HIS A 334 -25.23 -5.52 9.34
N GLN A 335 -26.18 -5.01 8.56
CA GLN A 335 -26.51 -3.60 8.46
C GLN A 335 -25.31 -2.67 8.16
N ALA A 336 -24.23 -3.18 7.53
CA ALA A 336 -23.14 -2.34 7.06
C ALA A 336 -23.55 -1.57 5.80
N ASP A 337 -23.05 -0.32 5.67
CA ASP A 337 -23.33 0.55 4.52
C ASP A 337 -22.17 0.56 3.54
N PHE A 338 -22.35 -0.16 2.44
CA PHE A 338 -21.43 -0.23 1.30
C PHE A 338 -21.89 0.65 0.12
N THR A 339 -22.82 1.57 0.31
CA THR A 339 -23.34 2.43 -0.75
C THR A 339 -22.20 3.08 -1.54
N GLY A 340 -22.16 2.88 -2.85
CA GLY A 340 -21.10 3.40 -3.73
C GLY A 340 -19.76 2.69 -3.63
N ALA A 341 -19.59 1.66 -2.78
CA ALA A 341 -18.33 0.94 -2.64
C ALA A 341 -17.99 0.07 -3.86
N ASP A 342 -16.70 -0.20 -4.07
CA ASP A 342 -16.23 -1.13 -5.09
C ASP A 342 -15.78 -2.45 -4.45
N LEU A 343 -16.62 -3.48 -4.57
CA LEU A 343 -16.41 -4.85 -4.11
C LEU A 343 -16.02 -5.79 -5.27
N THR A 344 -15.56 -5.26 -6.40
CA THR A 344 -15.22 -6.07 -7.58
C THR A 344 -14.22 -7.17 -7.23
N GLY A 345 -14.58 -8.42 -7.47
CA GLY A 345 -13.75 -9.58 -7.15
C GLY A 345 -13.58 -9.89 -5.66
N ALA A 346 -14.33 -9.21 -4.78
CA ALA A 346 -14.26 -9.48 -3.33
C ALA A 346 -14.85 -10.85 -2.99
N SER A 347 -14.34 -11.45 -1.91
CA SER A 347 -14.87 -12.68 -1.31
C SER A 347 -15.59 -12.39 -0.01
N LEU A 348 -16.87 -12.74 0.05
CA LEU A 348 -17.75 -12.62 1.21
C LEU A 348 -18.43 -13.98 1.50
N VAL A 349 -17.70 -15.07 1.32
CA VAL A 349 -18.20 -16.44 1.49
C VAL A 349 -18.67 -16.64 2.93
N GLY A 350 -19.94 -16.96 3.10
CA GLY A 350 -20.54 -17.19 4.42
C GLY A 350 -20.62 -15.95 5.31
N ALA A 351 -20.40 -14.74 4.78
CA ALA A 351 -20.52 -13.51 5.54
C ALA A 351 -21.97 -13.21 5.94
N ASP A 352 -22.16 -12.55 7.06
CA ASP A 352 -23.47 -12.05 7.50
C ASP A 352 -23.65 -10.59 7.02
N LEU A 353 -24.51 -10.43 6.03
CA LEU A 353 -24.82 -9.15 5.37
C LEU A 353 -26.30 -8.79 5.51
N ARG A 354 -27.00 -9.33 6.52
CA ARG A 354 -28.43 -9.10 6.73
C ARG A 354 -28.71 -7.61 6.87
N GLY A 355 -29.67 -7.10 6.09
CA GLY A 355 -30.03 -5.69 6.10
C GLY A 355 -28.91 -4.73 5.67
N ALA A 356 -27.84 -5.20 5.05
CA ALA A 356 -26.75 -4.33 4.55
C ALA A 356 -27.22 -3.46 3.38
N TRP A 357 -26.65 -2.26 3.25
CA TRP A 357 -26.92 -1.35 2.12
C TRP A 357 -25.78 -1.46 1.08
N MET A 358 -26.10 -1.98 -0.09
CA MET A 358 -25.19 -2.11 -1.25
C MET A 358 -25.86 -1.53 -2.49
N GLN A 359 -26.34 -0.31 -2.42
CA GLN A 359 -27.16 0.33 -3.43
C GLN A 359 -26.46 1.53 -4.07
N CYS A 360 -27.14 2.22 -4.99
CA CYS A 360 -26.69 3.52 -5.48
C CYS A 360 -26.92 4.62 -4.42
N ALA A 361 -26.04 5.61 -4.35
CA ALA A 361 -26.25 6.77 -3.51
C ALA A 361 -27.42 7.64 -4.01
N ASP A 362 -27.57 7.74 -5.35
CA ASP A 362 -28.67 8.44 -6.00
C ASP A 362 -29.42 7.52 -6.98
N ILE A 363 -30.33 6.70 -6.45
CA ILE A 363 -31.16 5.80 -7.26
C ILE A 363 -32.08 6.58 -8.22
N THR A 364 -32.49 7.80 -7.86
CA THR A 364 -33.33 8.63 -8.70
C THR A 364 -32.62 9.01 -10.00
N ARG A 365 -31.35 9.36 -9.90
CA ARG A 365 -30.51 9.65 -11.06
C ARG A 365 -30.35 8.42 -11.97
N LEU A 366 -30.15 7.25 -11.39
CA LEU A 366 -30.10 6.01 -12.14
C LEU A 366 -31.40 5.76 -12.92
N VAL A 367 -32.55 5.94 -12.26
CA VAL A 367 -33.85 5.69 -12.87
C VAL A 367 -34.13 6.67 -14.02
N ILE A 368 -33.77 7.96 -13.86
CA ILE A 368 -34.09 9.00 -14.86
C ILE A 368 -33.09 8.98 -16.03
N SER A 369 -31.82 8.81 -15.80
CA SER A 369 -30.77 9.00 -16.81
C SER A 369 -29.97 7.75 -17.16
N ALA A 370 -30.22 6.63 -16.51
CA ALA A 370 -29.42 5.40 -16.61
C ALA A 370 -27.91 5.62 -16.36
N ASP A 371 -27.54 6.73 -15.71
CA ASP A 371 -26.17 7.11 -15.38
C ASP A 371 -25.72 6.45 -14.07
N ARG A 372 -25.19 5.24 -14.17
CA ARG A 372 -24.69 4.47 -13.01
C ARG A 372 -23.48 5.10 -12.34
N GLU A 373 -22.62 5.74 -13.12
CA GLU A 373 -21.41 6.38 -12.60
C GLU A 373 -21.76 7.64 -11.81
N GLY A 374 -22.64 8.49 -12.35
CA GLY A 374 -23.11 9.67 -11.63
C GLY A 374 -24.09 9.37 -10.50
N ALA A 375 -24.72 8.19 -10.48
CA ALA A 375 -25.56 7.72 -9.38
C ALA A 375 -24.75 7.11 -8.22
N ASP A 376 -23.44 6.98 -8.38
CA ASP A 376 -22.51 6.39 -7.41
C ASP A 376 -23.01 5.03 -6.87
N CYS A 377 -23.15 4.08 -7.79
CA CYS A 377 -23.68 2.76 -7.50
C CYS A 377 -22.59 1.81 -6.99
N THR A 378 -22.96 0.98 -6.02
CA THR A 378 -22.09 -0.10 -5.55
C THR A 378 -21.75 -1.05 -6.67
N ARG A 379 -20.48 -1.42 -6.81
CA ARG A 379 -19.98 -2.40 -7.77
C ARG A 379 -19.50 -3.65 -7.06
N ALA A 380 -20.00 -4.81 -7.46
CA ALA A 380 -19.61 -6.11 -6.93
C ALA A 380 -19.45 -7.15 -8.06
N ARG A 381 -18.86 -6.70 -9.18
CA ARG A 381 -18.61 -7.56 -10.34
C ARG A 381 -17.72 -8.72 -9.95
N ARG A 382 -18.13 -9.95 -10.34
CA ARG A 382 -17.38 -11.18 -10.05
C ARG A 382 -17.10 -11.40 -8.55
N ALA A 383 -17.81 -10.71 -7.66
CA ALA A 383 -17.70 -10.93 -6.21
C ALA A 383 -18.35 -12.28 -5.85
N THR A 384 -17.85 -12.90 -4.75
CA THR A 384 -18.34 -14.20 -4.29
C THR A 384 -19.10 -14.04 -2.99
N PHE A 385 -20.38 -14.33 -3.01
CA PHE A 385 -21.31 -14.33 -1.87
C PHE A 385 -21.81 -15.75 -1.54
N THR A 386 -21.06 -16.76 -1.90
CA THR A 386 -21.47 -18.18 -1.67
C THR A 386 -21.80 -18.39 -0.22
N ARG A 387 -23.00 -18.92 0.09
CA ARG A 387 -23.51 -19.15 1.45
C ARG A 387 -23.61 -17.91 2.33
N ALA A 388 -23.48 -16.72 1.78
CA ALA A 388 -23.68 -15.48 2.52
C ALA A 388 -25.14 -15.29 2.93
N ARG A 389 -25.36 -14.52 3.99
CA ARG A 389 -26.70 -14.18 4.49
C ARG A 389 -26.96 -12.71 4.13
N LEU A 390 -27.90 -12.49 3.20
CA LEU A 390 -28.29 -11.16 2.73
C LEU A 390 -29.79 -10.89 2.96
N ASP A 391 -30.41 -11.62 3.89
CA ASP A 391 -31.83 -11.48 4.15
C ASP A 391 -32.19 -9.99 4.44
N GLY A 392 -33.13 -9.43 3.70
CA GLY A 392 -33.54 -8.03 3.80
C GLY A 392 -32.51 -6.97 3.40
N ALA A 393 -31.42 -7.35 2.73
CA ALA A 393 -30.41 -6.40 2.25
C ALA A 393 -30.92 -5.53 1.10
N HIS A 394 -30.35 -4.31 0.97
CA HIS A 394 -30.71 -3.31 -0.03
C HIS A 394 -29.66 -3.28 -1.14
N LEU A 395 -29.97 -3.88 -2.30
CA LEU A 395 -29.06 -4.01 -3.45
C LEU A 395 -29.59 -3.28 -4.70
N SER A 396 -30.48 -2.31 -4.53
CA SER A 396 -31.07 -1.61 -5.68
C SER A 396 -30.03 -0.85 -6.49
N GLY A 397 -29.99 -1.12 -7.81
CA GLY A 397 -29.06 -0.51 -8.74
C GLY A 397 -27.60 -1.03 -8.65
N ILE A 398 -27.31 -2.01 -7.83
CA ILE A 398 -25.96 -2.61 -7.72
C ILE A 398 -25.48 -3.24 -9.04
N ASP A 399 -24.18 -3.23 -9.27
CA ASP A 399 -23.58 -3.96 -10.41
C ASP A 399 -22.98 -5.30 -9.93
N LEU A 400 -23.67 -6.37 -10.23
CA LEU A 400 -23.38 -7.77 -9.86
C LEU A 400 -22.97 -8.64 -11.06
N MET A 401 -22.50 -8.04 -12.16
CA MET A 401 -22.13 -8.79 -13.35
C MET A 401 -21.18 -9.95 -13.02
N GLY A 402 -21.63 -11.19 -13.30
CA GLY A 402 -20.87 -12.41 -13.04
C GLY A 402 -20.62 -12.72 -11.56
N ALA A 403 -21.35 -12.10 -10.62
CA ALA A 403 -21.25 -12.39 -9.20
C ALA A 403 -21.78 -13.79 -8.84
N ASN A 404 -21.27 -14.39 -7.79
CA ASN A 404 -21.65 -15.75 -7.35
C ASN A 404 -22.40 -15.72 -6.01
N PHE A 405 -23.68 -16.01 -6.02
CA PHE A 405 -24.59 -16.14 -4.87
C PHE A 405 -25.03 -17.59 -4.63
N SER A 406 -24.27 -18.59 -5.11
CA SER A 406 -24.67 -19.98 -4.92
C SER A 406 -24.87 -20.32 -3.42
N GLU A 407 -25.97 -20.98 -3.10
CA GLU A 407 -26.37 -21.36 -1.74
C GLU A 407 -26.56 -20.14 -0.78
N ALA A 408 -26.62 -18.90 -1.28
CA ALA A 408 -26.82 -17.71 -0.45
C ALA A 408 -28.29 -17.55 -0.03
N ARG A 409 -28.51 -16.82 1.06
CA ARG A 409 -29.83 -16.45 1.55
C ARG A 409 -30.10 -14.98 1.23
N LEU A 410 -31.16 -14.73 0.45
CA LEU A 410 -31.56 -13.43 -0.06
C LEU A 410 -33.06 -13.19 0.16
N GLU A 411 -33.62 -13.73 1.26
CA GLU A 411 -35.07 -13.54 1.51
C GLU A 411 -35.42 -12.07 1.70
N GLY A 412 -36.38 -11.56 0.91
CA GLY A 412 -36.83 -10.18 0.97
C GLY A 412 -35.78 -9.15 0.54
N VAL A 413 -34.75 -9.52 -0.19
CA VAL A 413 -33.75 -8.61 -0.73
C VAL A 413 -34.35 -7.68 -1.79
N THR A 414 -33.89 -6.41 -1.84
CA THR A 414 -34.28 -5.49 -2.93
C THR A 414 -33.19 -5.45 -4.00
N LEU A 415 -33.54 -5.86 -5.23
CA LEU A 415 -32.65 -5.91 -6.40
C LEU A 415 -33.20 -5.09 -7.59
N GLY A 416 -34.15 -4.20 -7.35
CA GLY A 416 -34.69 -3.33 -8.39
C GLY A 416 -33.56 -2.56 -9.10
N TYR A 417 -33.62 -2.49 -10.44
CA TYR A 417 -32.60 -1.85 -11.30
C TYR A 417 -31.17 -2.45 -11.17
N ALA A 418 -30.98 -3.58 -10.50
CA ALA A 418 -29.69 -4.23 -10.37
C ALA A 418 -29.21 -4.78 -11.74
N LEU A 419 -27.89 -4.75 -11.96
CA LEU A 419 -27.24 -5.28 -13.16
C LEU A 419 -26.57 -6.62 -12.82
N MET A 420 -27.15 -7.74 -13.23
CA MET A 420 -26.76 -9.10 -12.86
C MET A 420 -26.52 -10.05 -14.04
N PRO A 421 -26.07 -9.60 -15.23
CA PRO A 421 -25.84 -10.52 -16.34
C PRO A 421 -24.85 -11.61 -15.95
N GLY A 422 -25.22 -12.87 -16.21
CA GLY A 422 -24.39 -14.03 -15.91
C GLY A 422 -24.13 -14.28 -14.42
N ALA A 423 -24.87 -13.65 -13.52
CA ALA A 423 -24.76 -13.94 -12.08
C ALA A 423 -25.27 -15.35 -11.76
N ASN A 424 -24.65 -15.98 -10.76
CA ASN A 424 -24.98 -17.34 -10.34
C ASN A 424 -25.76 -17.33 -9.01
N PHE A 425 -27.05 -17.66 -9.06
CA PHE A 425 -27.93 -17.82 -7.92
C PHE A 425 -28.33 -19.30 -7.71
N SER A 426 -27.51 -20.26 -8.16
CA SER A 426 -27.87 -21.68 -8.05
C SER A 426 -28.04 -22.08 -6.57
N SER A 427 -29.17 -22.74 -6.30
CA SER A 427 -29.56 -23.16 -4.93
C SER A 427 -29.69 -22.00 -3.92
N ALA A 428 -29.80 -20.76 -4.37
CA ALA A 428 -30.04 -19.63 -3.49
C ALA A 428 -31.51 -19.51 -3.07
N CYS A 429 -31.74 -18.89 -1.90
CA CYS A 429 -33.09 -18.57 -1.42
C CYS A 429 -33.38 -17.09 -1.69
N LEU A 430 -34.21 -16.80 -2.70
CA LEU A 430 -34.66 -15.48 -3.12
C LEU A 430 -36.16 -15.26 -2.84
N ASP A 431 -36.71 -15.95 -1.82
CA ASP A 431 -38.12 -15.83 -1.49
C ASP A 431 -38.49 -14.38 -1.17
N LYS A 432 -39.58 -13.90 -1.77
CA LYS A 432 -40.03 -12.52 -1.64
C LYS A 432 -39.00 -11.45 -2.09
N ALA A 433 -38.01 -11.83 -2.86
CA ALA A 433 -37.06 -10.86 -3.42
C ALA A 433 -37.77 -9.89 -4.36
N ASP A 434 -37.41 -8.61 -4.30
CA ASP A 434 -37.90 -7.58 -5.23
C ASP A 434 -36.85 -7.35 -6.33
N MET A 435 -37.11 -7.92 -7.51
CA MET A 435 -36.33 -7.74 -8.73
C MET A 435 -37.08 -6.86 -9.75
N SER A 436 -38.06 -6.08 -9.31
CA SER A 436 -38.87 -5.19 -10.14
C SER A 436 -38.06 -4.02 -10.72
N GLY A 437 -38.70 -3.18 -11.54
CA GLY A 437 -38.08 -1.96 -12.07
C GLY A 437 -37.00 -2.18 -13.12
N GLY A 438 -37.02 -3.31 -13.82
CA GLY A 438 -36.10 -3.58 -14.92
C GLY A 438 -34.75 -4.12 -14.48
N ALA A 439 -34.72 -4.93 -13.42
CA ALA A 439 -33.52 -5.68 -13.06
C ALA A 439 -32.99 -6.49 -14.26
N GLU A 440 -31.70 -6.36 -14.55
CA GLU A 440 -31.05 -6.98 -15.71
C GLU A 440 -30.34 -8.27 -15.29
N ALA A 441 -30.88 -9.44 -15.60
CA ALA A 441 -30.36 -10.76 -15.25
C ALA A 441 -30.21 -11.71 -16.45
N GLN A 442 -29.79 -11.15 -17.60
CA GLN A 442 -29.60 -11.93 -18.81
C GLN A 442 -28.55 -13.03 -18.59
N GLY A 443 -28.90 -14.27 -18.93
CA GLY A 443 -28.05 -15.44 -18.77
C GLY A 443 -27.71 -15.77 -17.31
N ALA A 444 -28.42 -15.22 -16.33
CA ALA A 444 -28.24 -15.57 -14.94
C ALA A 444 -28.69 -17.02 -14.66
N ASN A 445 -28.01 -17.66 -13.71
CA ASN A 445 -28.29 -19.04 -13.35
C ASN A 445 -29.07 -19.09 -12.02
N PHE A 446 -30.34 -19.50 -12.09
CA PHE A 446 -31.24 -19.75 -10.96
C PHE A 446 -31.54 -21.25 -10.78
N LEU A 447 -30.67 -22.14 -11.23
CA LEU A 447 -30.78 -23.57 -11.07
C LEU A 447 -31.09 -23.96 -9.63
N MET A 448 -32.21 -24.66 -9.38
CA MET A 448 -32.64 -25.08 -8.03
C MET A 448 -32.84 -23.93 -7.03
N ALA A 449 -32.93 -22.67 -7.47
CA ALA A 449 -33.21 -21.55 -6.59
C ALA A 449 -34.66 -21.54 -6.11
N SER A 450 -34.88 -21.01 -4.89
CA SER A 450 -36.21 -20.68 -4.40
C SER A 450 -36.50 -19.21 -4.64
N LEU A 451 -37.61 -18.91 -5.37
CA LEU A 451 -38.09 -17.56 -5.68
C LEU A 451 -39.54 -17.42 -5.27
N GLN A 452 -40.00 -18.10 -4.22
CA GLN A 452 -41.40 -18.09 -3.81
C GLN A 452 -41.87 -16.68 -3.47
N GLY A 453 -42.94 -16.24 -4.17
CA GLY A 453 -43.47 -14.91 -3.97
C GLY A 453 -42.54 -13.76 -4.36
N ALA A 454 -41.51 -14.02 -5.16
CA ALA A 454 -40.63 -12.98 -5.68
C ALA A 454 -41.32 -12.09 -6.70
N ASP A 455 -40.98 -10.80 -6.74
CA ASP A 455 -41.48 -9.85 -7.76
C ASP A 455 -40.41 -9.69 -8.87
N LEU A 456 -40.67 -10.27 -10.01
CA LEU A 456 -39.87 -10.22 -11.24
C LEU A 456 -40.49 -9.26 -12.28
N THR A 457 -41.37 -8.34 -11.87
CA THR A 457 -42.11 -7.45 -12.76
C THR A 457 -41.16 -6.61 -13.61
N GLY A 458 -41.20 -6.77 -14.92
CA GLY A 458 -40.38 -6.03 -15.88
C GLY A 458 -38.90 -6.45 -15.91
N ALA A 459 -38.52 -7.52 -15.21
CA ALA A 459 -37.14 -8.00 -15.21
C ALA A 459 -36.68 -8.52 -16.56
N GLN A 460 -35.42 -8.28 -16.93
CA GLN A 460 -34.78 -8.73 -18.16
C GLN A 460 -34.08 -10.08 -17.90
N LEU A 461 -34.73 -11.18 -18.29
CA LEU A 461 -34.32 -12.56 -17.96
C LEU A 461 -33.96 -13.38 -19.20
N LEU A 462 -33.56 -12.69 -20.30
CA LEU A 462 -33.18 -13.33 -21.56
C LEU A 462 -32.14 -14.43 -21.33
N GLY A 463 -32.46 -15.67 -21.68
CA GLY A 463 -31.56 -16.82 -21.55
C GLY A 463 -31.24 -17.22 -20.11
N ALA A 464 -31.97 -16.76 -19.10
CA ALA A 464 -31.80 -17.18 -17.72
C ALA A 464 -32.18 -18.65 -17.51
N ASP A 465 -31.49 -19.38 -16.64
CA ASP A 465 -31.75 -20.77 -16.33
C ASP A 465 -32.49 -20.92 -14.98
N PHE A 466 -33.80 -21.25 -15.04
CA PHE A 466 -34.65 -21.55 -13.90
C PHE A 466 -34.91 -23.07 -13.76
N SER A 467 -34.04 -23.93 -14.30
CA SER A 467 -34.24 -25.37 -14.19
C SER A 467 -34.37 -25.79 -12.72
N HIS A 468 -35.43 -26.55 -12.41
CA HIS A 468 -35.76 -27.00 -11.05
C HIS A 468 -35.98 -25.88 -10.01
N ALA A 469 -36.14 -24.63 -10.44
CA ALA A 469 -36.42 -23.53 -9.52
C ALA A 469 -37.87 -23.61 -8.98
N ASP A 470 -38.06 -23.07 -7.78
CA ASP A 470 -39.37 -22.90 -7.15
C ASP A 470 -39.84 -21.45 -7.30
N LEU A 471 -40.81 -21.24 -8.21
CA LEU A 471 -41.39 -19.94 -8.58
C LEU A 471 -42.85 -19.79 -8.08
N ILE A 472 -43.29 -20.61 -7.12
CA ILE A 472 -44.66 -20.56 -6.60
C ILE A 472 -45.01 -19.17 -6.10
N GLY A 473 -46.04 -18.57 -6.64
CA GLY A 473 -46.50 -17.23 -6.30
C GLY A 473 -45.60 -16.10 -6.79
N ALA A 474 -44.60 -16.37 -7.62
CA ALA A 474 -43.75 -15.30 -8.19
C ALA A 474 -44.54 -14.47 -9.23
N VAL A 475 -44.32 -13.15 -9.21
CA VAL A 475 -44.96 -12.23 -10.17
C VAL A 475 -43.98 -11.93 -11.29
N MET A 476 -44.32 -12.35 -12.53
CA MET A 476 -43.48 -12.19 -13.73
C MET A 476 -44.11 -11.26 -14.78
N SER A 477 -44.99 -10.35 -14.38
CA SER A 477 -45.67 -9.42 -15.30
C SER A 477 -44.66 -8.58 -16.07
N PHE A 478 -44.79 -8.57 -17.42
CA PHE A 478 -43.87 -7.82 -18.30
C PHE A 478 -42.38 -8.26 -18.24
N ALA A 479 -42.05 -9.37 -17.61
CA ALA A 479 -40.70 -9.92 -17.62
C ALA A 479 -40.32 -10.41 -19.03
N ALA A 480 -39.10 -10.13 -19.49
CA ALA A 480 -38.57 -10.63 -20.75
C ALA A 480 -37.89 -12.00 -20.51
N LEU A 481 -38.59 -13.07 -20.85
CA LEU A 481 -38.18 -14.48 -20.64
C LEU A 481 -37.73 -15.18 -21.95
N ASP A 482 -37.38 -14.42 -22.99
CA ASP A 482 -36.94 -15.01 -24.26
C ASP A 482 -35.74 -15.93 -24.00
N LEU A 483 -35.78 -17.14 -24.54
CA LEU A 483 -34.77 -18.18 -24.37
C LEU A 483 -34.51 -18.62 -22.91
N ALA A 484 -35.33 -18.22 -21.94
CA ALA A 484 -35.21 -18.71 -20.58
C ALA A 484 -35.54 -20.21 -20.49
N ILE A 485 -34.81 -20.92 -19.62
CA ILE A 485 -34.97 -22.35 -19.42
C ILE A 485 -35.79 -22.58 -18.15
N LEU A 486 -36.99 -23.14 -18.28
CA LEU A 486 -37.94 -23.44 -17.18
C LEU A 486 -38.11 -24.95 -16.94
N LYS A 487 -37.11 -25.75 -17.27
CA LYS A 487 -37.18 -27.19 -17.14
C LYS A 487 -37.44 -27.60 -15.69
N ASP A 488 -38.54 -28.33 -15.47
CA ASP A 488 -38.94 -28.83 -14.14
C ASP A 488 -39.10 -27.73 -13.07
N ALA A 489 -39.30 -26.47 -13.50
CA ALA A 489 -39.60 -25.36 -12.58
C ALA A 489 -41.04 -25.49 -12.06
N LYS A 490 -41.23 -25.13 -10.78
CA LYS A 490 -42.57 -25.08 -10.15
C LYS A 490 -43.11 -23.67 -10.32
N LEU A 491 -44.30 -23.56 -10.96
CA LEU A 491 -44.93 -22.26 -11.28
C LEU A 491 -46.20 -22.00 -10.46
N ASP A 492 -46.82 -23.01 -9.87
CA ASP A 492 -48.06 -22.97 -9.07
C ASP A 492 -47.95 -23.74 -7.76
#